data_a6e892ed2bd47c488dbaf3088fb4bfbb
#
_entry.id   a6e892ed2bd47c488dbaf3088fb4bfbb
#
_cell.length_a   1.000
_cell.length_b   1.000
_cell.length_c   1.000
_cell.angle_alpha   90.00
_cell.angle_beta   90.00
_cell.angle_gamma   90.00
#
_symmetry.space_group_name_H-M   'P 1'
#
loop_
_entity.id
_entity.type
_entity.pdbx_description
1 polymer ?
#
loop_
_entity_poly.entity_id
_entity_poly.type
_entity_poly.pdbx_seq_one_letter_code
_entity_poly.pdbx_strand_id
1 'polypeptide(L)'
;MIGKNIKSLRKTHDLTQPEFARIIGISRNSLSRYENGTSSVSTELIDIICQKFNVSYVDIVGEDKMFNPVEDYELTLKIEIVKERGANXGISTNLRNDLKSLSIYLS
;
A
#
# COMPACT_ATOMS: atom_id res chain seq x y z
N MET A 1 -4.15 14.68 2.31
CA MET A 1 -4.84 13.48 2.76
C MET A 1 -3.94 12.57 3.57
N ILE A 2 -2.72 12.34 3.08
CA ILE A 2 -1.78 11.50 3.85
C ILE A 2 -1.48 12.13 5.20
N GLY A 3 -1.23 13.44 5.22
CA GLY A 3 -0.93 14.10 6.48
C GLY A 3 -2.05 14.03 7.48
N LYS A 4 -3.27 14.20 7.02
CA LYS A 4 -4.43 14.09 7.90
C LYS A 4 -4.58 12.68 8.43
N ASN A 5 -4.29 11.68 7.60
CA ASN A 5 -4.40 10.29 8.03
C ASN A 5 -3.35 9.97 9.08
N ILE A 6 -2.13 10.49 8.89
CA ILE A 6 -1.07 10.30 9.88
C ILE A 6 -1.47 10.95 11.20
N LYS A 7 -2.01 12.16 11.14
CA LYS A 7 -2.44 12.84 12.34
C LYS A 7 -3.55 12.07 13.06
N SER A 8 -4.51 11.56 12.29
CA SER A 8 -5.59 10.77 12.87
C SER A 8 -5.06 9.53 13.55
N LEU A 9 -4.12 8.83 12.91
CA LEU A 9 -3.51 7.65 13.50
C LEU A 9 -2.82 8.00 14.81
N ARG A 10 -2.08 9.10 14.81
CA ARG A 10 -1.39 9.54 16.00
C ARG A 10 -2.38 9.78 17.14
N LYS A 11 -3.45 10.50 16.85
CA LYS A 11 -4.43 10.83 17.88
C LYS A 11 -5.19 9.59 18.36
N THR A 12 -5.42 8.65 17.48
CA THR A 12 -6.06 7.41 17.88
C THR A 12 -5.24 6.68 18.94
N HIS A 13 -3.93 6.81 18.88
CA HIS A 13 -3.05 6.19 19.86
C HIS A 13 -2.71 7.11 21.03
N ASP A 14 -3.36 8.26 21.11
CA ASP A 14 -3.16 9.21 22.21
C ASP A 14 -1.71 9.66 22.34
N LEU A 15 -1.07 9.91 21.19
CA LEU A 15 0.33 10.30 21.17
C LEU A 15 0.48 11.76 20.81
N THR A 16 1.43 12.42 21.45
CA THR A 16 1.84 13.76 21.05
C THR A 16 2.71 13.68 19.80
N GLN A 17 2.93 14.83 19.16
CA GLN A 17 3.83 14.85 18.01
C GLN A 17 5.24 14.37 18.36
N PRO A 18 5.84 14.84 19.45
CA PRO A 18 7.18 14.33 19.79
C PRO A 18 7.21 12.82 20.02
N GLU A 19 6.17 12.28 20.64
CA GLU A 19 6.13 10.85 20.92
C GLU A 19 6.03 10.04 19.62
N PHE A 20 5.12 10.45 18.77
CA PHE A 20 4.93 9.75 17.49
C PHE A 20 6.19 9.86 16.63
N ALA A 21 6.77 11.05 16.56
CA ALA A 21 7.98 11.27 15.77
C ALA A 21 9.10 10.37 16.25
N ARG A 22 9.26 10.23 17.56
CA ARG A 22 10.30 9.37 18.12
C ARG A 22 10.08 7.92 17.71
N ILE A 23 8.83 7.46 17.73
CA ILE A 23 8.54 6.08 17.40
C ILE A 23 8.92 5.78 15.95
N ILE A 24 8.65 6.70 15.04
CA ILE A 24 8.92 6.45 13.63
C ILE A 24 10.27 7.00 13.18
N GLY A 25 11.03 7.60 14.09
CA GLY A 25 12.42 7.96 13.83
C GLY A 25 12.61 9.25 13.04
N ILE A 26 11.74 10.23 13.25
CA ILE A 26 11.89 11.54 12.62
C ILE A 26 11.80 12.62 13.67
N SER A 27 12.14 13.86 13.27
CA SER A 27 12.03 14.97 14.18
C SER A 27 10.57 15.41 14.29
N ARG A 28 10.26 16.08 15.41
CA ARG A 28 8.94 16.62 15.59
C ARG A 28 8.60 17.64 14.50
N ASN A 29 9.59 18.44 14.10
CA ASN A 29 9.37 19.42 13.05
C ASN A 29 8.99 18.77 11.72
N SER A 30 9.66 17.67 11.40
CA SER A 30 9.32 16.93 10.19
C SER A 30 7.90 16.39 10.26
N LEU A 31 7.54 15.81 11.39
CA LEU A 31 6.19 15.29 11.55
C LEU A 31 5.15 16.40 11.39
N SER A 32 5.43 17.55 11.98
CA SER A 32 4.50 18.68 11.87
C SER A 32 4.28 19.06 10.40
N ARG A 33 5.37 19.12 9.62
CA ARG A 33 5.25 19.44 8.21
C ARG A 33 4.46 18.38 7.44
N TYR A 34 4.69 17.12 7.76
CA TYR A 34 3.93 16.05 7.12
C TYR A 34 2.45 16.14 7.45
N GLU A 35 2.14 16.36 8.70
CA GLU A 35 0.73 16.43 9.12
C GLU A 35 0.03 17.65 8.52
N ASN A 36 0.76 18.74 8.33
CA ASN A 36 0.20 19.95 7.73
C ASN A 36 0.16 19.90 6.21
N GLY A 37 0.82 18.92 5.61
CA GLY A 37 0.84 18.82 4.16
C GLY A 37 1.85 19.71 3.48
N THR A 38 2.77 20.30 4.23
CA THR A 38 3.79 21.16 3.65
C THR A 38 5.01 20.40 3.16
N SER A 39 5.11 19.12 3.48
CA SER A 39 6.16 18.24 2.97
C SER A 39 5.53 16.93 2.55
N SER A 40 6.06 16.34 1.49
CA SER A 40 5.59 15.04 1.02
C SER A 40 6.15 13.93 1.89
N VAL A 41 5.35 12.91 2.10
CA VAL A 41 5.75 11.75 2.89
C VAL A 41 6.27 10.67 1.95
N SER A 42 7.49 10.18 2.21
CA SER A 42 8.08 9.15 1.37
C SER A 42 7.40 7.80 1.61
N THR A 43 7.50 6.92 0.61
CA THR A 43 6.96 5.58 0.79
C THR A 43 7.70 4.81 1.87
N GLU A 44 9.00 5.08 2.03
CA GLU A 44 9.76 4.45 3.09
C GLU A 44 9.21 4.80 4.46
N LEU A 45 8.85 6.07 4.66
CA LEU A 45 8.30 6.47 5.95
C LEU A 45 6.91 5.88 6.14
N ILE A 46 6.11 5.82 5.09
CA ILE A 46 4.81 5.19 5.19
C ILE A 46 4.95 3.72 5.62
N ASP A 47 5.92 3.02 5.05
CA ASP A 47 6.17 1.64 5.43
C ASP A 47 6.52 1.52 6.92
N ILE A 48 7.36 2.43 7.40
CA ILE A 48 7.73 2.42 8.81
C ILE A 48 6.51 2.62 9.69
N ILE A 49 5.66 3.57 9.34
CA ILE A 49 4.44 3.83 10.11
C ILE A 49 3.55 2.60 10.11
N CYS A 50 3.38 1.97 8.95
CA CYS A 50 2.55 0.78 8.86
C CYS A 50 3.07 -0.33 9.75
N GLN A 51 4.39 -0.53 9.78
CA GLN A 51 4.97 -1.57 10.60
C GLN A 51 4.85 -1.27 12.08
N LYS A 52 5.13 -0.02 12.46
CA LYS A 52 5.13 0.33 13.88
C LYS A 52 3.73 0.32 14.48
N PHE A 53 2.74 0.68 13.70
CA PHE A 53 1.37 0.82 14.21
C PHE A 53 0.44 -0.27 13.70
N ASN A 54 0.97 -1.21 12.94
CA ASN A 54 0.20 -2.35 12.45
C ASN A 54 -1.04 -1.91 11.68
N VAL A 55 -0.86 -0.99 10.76
CA VAL A 55 -1.93 -0.53 9.89
C VAL A 55 -1.52 -0.78 8.45
N SER A 56 -2.49 -0.77 7.56
CA SER A 56 -2.21 -1.04 6.16
C SER A 56 -1.80 0.23 5.44
N TYR A 57 -1.19 0.04 4.29
CA TYR A 57 -0.80 1.15 3.44
C TYR A 57 -1.99 2.02 3.07
N VAL A 58 -3.13 1.40 2.78
CA VAL A 58 -4.32 2.14 2.39
C VAL A 58 -4.86 2.98 3.54
N ASP A 59 -4.61 2.57 4.78
CA ASP A 59 -5.04 3.38 5.91
C ASP A 59 -4.36 4.73 5.94
N ILE A 60 -3.13 4.79 5.44
CA ILE A 60 -2.36 6.03 5.44
C ILE A 60 -2.59 6.82 4.15
N VAL A 61 -2.53 6.14 3.03
CA VAL A 61 -2.53 6.81 1.72
C VAL A 61 -3.94 7.09 1.21
N GLY A 62 -4.87 6.20 1.51
CA GLY A 62 -6.22 6.34 1.00
C GLY A 62 -6.42 5.49 -0.24
N GLU A 63 -7.63 5.02 -0.41
CA GLU A 63 -7.93 4.07 -1.47
C GLU A 63 -7.76 4.67 -2.85
N ASP A 64 -8.20 5.90 -3.04
CA ASP A 64 -8.20 6.51 -4.35
C ASP A 64 -6.79 6.86 -4.83
N LYS A 65 -5.84 6.90 -3.94
CA LYS A 65 -4.46 7.22 -4.29
C LYS A 65 -3.61 5.99 -4.51
N MET A 66 -4.10 4.84 -4.13
CA MET A 66 -3.27 3.66 -4.04
C MET A 66 -3.61 2.59 -5.06
N PHE A 67 -4.85 2.51 -5.46
CA PHE A 67 -5.29 1.35 -6.19
C PHE A 67 -6.38 1.72 -7.18
N ASN A 68 -6.20 1.32 -8.44
CA ASN A 68 -7.24 1.39 -9.45
C ASN A 68 -7.86 0.01 -9.55
N PRO A 69 -9.08 -0.17 -9.06
CA PRO A 69 -9.64 -1.53 -8.96
C PRO A 69 -9.65 -2.30 -10.27
N VAL A 70 -9.87 -1.59 -11.39
CA VAL A 70 -9.98 -2.29 -12.67
C VAL A 70 -8.61 -2.60 -13.24
N GLU A 71 -7.81 -1.58 -13.46
CA GLU A 71 -6.52 -1.76 -14.15
C GLU A 71 -5.52 -2.52 -13.31
N ASP A 72 -5.41 -2.16 -12.05
CA ASP A 72 -4.40 -2.78 -11.19
C ASP A 72 -4.74 -4.23 -10.89
N TYR A 73 -6.00 -4.53 -10.76
CA TYR A 73 -6.42 -5.90 -10.49
C TYR A 73 -6.09 -6.81 -11.68
N GLU A 74 -6.39 -6.35 -12.87
CA GLU A 74 -6.10 -7.14 -14.09
C GLU A 74 -4.61 -7.42 -14.21
N LEU A 75 -3.80 -6.39 -14.00
CA LEU A 75 -2.36 -6.56 -14.13
C LEU A 75 -1.83 -7.55 -13.10
N THR A 76 -2.31 -7.45 -11.87
CA THR A 76 -1.87 -8.34 -10.82
C THR A 76 -2.22 -9.79 -11.13
N LEU A 77 -3.43 -10.03 -11.62
CA LEU A 77 -3.83 -11.38 -11.97
C LEU A 77 -2.98 -11.96 -13.08
N LYS A 78 -2.69 -11.17 -14.09
CA LYS A 78 -1.87 -11.63 -15.21
C LYS A 78 -0.47 -11.98 -14.74
N ILE A 79 0.10 -11.18 -13.88
CA ILE A 79 1.43 -11.43 -13.36
C ILE A 79 1.46 -12.71 -12.54
N GLU A 80 0.46 -12.94 -11.72
CA GLU A 80 0.40 -14.13 -10.89
C GLU A 80 0.31 -15.40 -11.73
N ILE A 81 -0.50 -15.34 -12.80
CA ILE A 81 -0.62 -16.50 -13.68
C ILE A 81 0.71 -16.80 -14.34
N VAL A 82 1.40 -15.80 -14.81
CA VAL A 82 2.71 -16.00 -15.43
C VAL A 82 3.69 -16.59 -14.45
N LYS A 83 3.68 -16.11 -13.22
CA LYS A 83 4.59 -16.67 -12.19
C LYS A 83 4.31 -18.13 -11.94
N GLU A 84 3.04 -18.49 -11.83
CA GLU A 84 2.69 -19.88 -11.58
C GLU A 84 3.15 -20.77 -12.72
N ARG A 85 2.98 -20.31 -13.97
CA ARG A 85 3.43 -21.09 -15.11
C ARG A 85 4.93 -21.27 -15.09
N GLY A 86 5.64 -20.22 -14.74
CA GLY A 86 7.10 -20.30 -14.62
C GLY A 86 7.53 -21.24 -13.53
N ALA A 87 6.79 -21.28 -12.42
CA ALA A 87 7.13 -22.15 -11.31
C ALA A 87 6.80 -23.60 -11.59
N ASN A 88 5.77 -23.86 -12.41
CA ASN A 88 5.30 -25.24 -12.70
C ASN A 88 5.54 -25.63 -14.12
N UNK A 89 6.46 -25.32 -14.45
CA UNK A 89 6.80 -25.57 -15.66
C UNK A 89 6.33 -26.70 -16.18
N GLY A 90 6.02 -27.03 -16.82
CA GLY A 90 5.56 -28.13 -17.59
C GLY A 90 4.05 -28.26 -17.63
N ILE A 91 3.38 -27.28 -17.14
CA ILE A 91 1.92 -27.32 -17.17
C ILE A 91 1.41 -26.40 -18.25
N SER A 92 1.93 -26.55 -19.41
CA SER A 92 1.54 -25.72 -20.54
C SER A 92 0.11 -26.02 -21.00
N THR A 93 -0.36 -27.23 -20.75
CA THR A 93 -1.71 -27.59 -21.13
C THR A 93 -2.76 -26.75 -20.41
N ASN A 94 -2.42 -26.31 -19.21
CA ASN A 94 -3.37 -25.53 -18.44
C ASN A 94 -3.27 -24.03 -18.69
N LEU A 95 -2.19 -23.61 -19.31
CA LEU A 95 -2.01 -22.18 -19.53
C LEU A 95 -3.12 -21.58 -20.36
N ARG A 96 -3.46 -22.26 -21.44
CA ARG A 96 -4.50 -21.76 -22.33
C ARG A 96 -5.84 -21.69 -21.60
N ASN A 97 -6.15 -22.72 -20.84
CA ASN A 97 -7.40 -22.73 -20.10
C ASN A 97 -7.43 -21.64 -19.04
N ASP A 98 -6.32 -21.44 -18.38
CA ASP A 98 -6.22 -20.40 -17.36
C ASP A 98 -6.42 -19.03 -17.97
N LEU A 99 -5.83 -18.80 -19.15
CA LEU A 99 -5.98 -17.51 -19.82
C LEU A 99 -7.41 -17.31 -20.30
N LYS A 100 -8.05 -18.37 -20.72
CA LYS A 100 -9.45 -18.27 -21.12
C LYS A 100 -10.33 -17.92 -19.93
N SER A 101 -10.09 -18.58 -18.81
CA SER A 101 -10.85 -18.30 -17.59
C SER A 101 -10.64 -16.86 -17.15
N LEU A 102 -9.42 -16.41 -17.21
CA LEU A 102 -9.12 -15.02 -16.84
C LEU A 102 -9.82 -14.05 -17.79
N SER A 103 -9.83 -14.37 -19.07
CA SER A 103 -10.49 -13.53 -20.04
C SER A 103 -11.99 -13.42 -19.76
N ILE A 104 -12.61 -14.51 -19.38
CA ILE A 104 -14.02 -14.50 -19.02
C ILE A 104 -14.28 -13.61 -17.83
N TYR A 105 -13.44 -13.74 -16.82
CA TYR A 105 -13.59 -12.90 -15.63
C TYR A 105 -13.43 -11.43 -15.93
N LEU A 106 -12.49 -11.10 -16.79
CA LEU A 106 -12.13 -9.71 -17.03
C LEU A 106 -12.95 -9.08 -18.16
N SER A 107 -13.72 -9.87 -18.86
CA SER A 107 -14.59 -9.33 -19.92
C SER A 107 -15.82 -8.62 -19.34
#